data_f8f631bbc2379b5f6151a7a481f63117
#
_entry.id   f8f631bbc2379b5f6151a7a481f63117
#
_cell.length_a   1.000
_cell.length_b   1.000
_cell.length_c   1.000
_cell.angle_alpha   90.00
_cell.angle_beta   90.00
_cell.angle_gamma   90.00
#
_symmetry.space_group_name_H-M   'P 1'
#
loop_
_entity.id
_entity.type
_entity.pdbx_description
1 polymer ?
#
loop_
_entity_poly.entity_id
_entity_poly.type
_entity_poly.pdbx_seq_one_letter_code
_entity_poly.pdbx_strand_id
1 'polypeptide(L)'
;MNFLPASHPLADGRTSDAPLIRALRGDRPERVPVWFMRQAGRSLPEYRAIRADHRMLDACVNPELASEITLQPVRRHGVDAAVFFSDIVVPMRLAGVEVDLVAGRGPVFAHPVRTAADVARCRAEFTADRLRDALDQVREAVRLTVARLGGTPLVGFAGAPFTLAAYLVEGGPSRDHLRARTLMHSDPETWRELLEWAADLSGVFLEAQVEAGASAVQLFDSWAGSLSATDYREHVAPASRRTLDAVRGLRFGHPLREGYAAHAATVPMIHFAVGSGHLLEELAGVGVSAVGVDWRTPLDEASRRLGDTVTLQGNLDPAYLGAPPEQLEEHLEDVLRRGSRAPAHVLNLGHGVPPETDPAVLTRIVELAHAR
;
A
#
# COMPACT_ATOMS: atom_id res chain seq x y z
N MET A 1 18.25 13.77 -9.62
CA MET A 1 16.89 14.16 -9.21
C MET A 1 16.01 14.03 -10.42
N ASN A 2 15.03 13.14 -10.39
CA ASN A 2 14.08 12.95 -11.47
C ASN A 2 12.84 13.80 -11.19
N PHE A 3 12.52 14.74 -12.06
CA PHE A 3 11.30 15.53 -11.94
C PHE A 3 10.13 14.83 -12.63
N LEU A 4 9.00 14.77 -11.94
CA LEU A 4 7.74 14.34 -12.52
C LEU A 4 7.29 15.36 -13.60
N PRO A 5 6.59 14.91 -14.65
CA PRO A 5 6.13 15.80 -15.71
C PRO A 5 5.15 16.86 -15.17
N ALA A 6 5.10 18.02 -15.81
CA ALA A 6 4.20 19.11 -15.42
C ALA A 6 2.71 18.72 -15.46
N SER A 7 2.36 17.69 -16.25
CA SER A 7 1.00 17.11 -16.32
C SER A 7 0.68 16.12 -15.20
N HIS A 8 1.65 15.81 -14.33
CA HIS A 8 1.41 14.93 -13.20
C HIS A 8 0.43 15.57 -12.20
N PRO A 9 -0.55 14.83 -11.64
CA PRO A 9 -1.61 15.39 -10.77
C PRO A 9 -1.12 16.18 -9.56
N LEU A 10 0.06 15.83 -9.02
CA LEU A 10 0.70 16.60 -7.95
C LEU A 10 1.33 17.91 -8.46
N ALA A 11 1.83 17.91 -9.73
CA ALA A 11 2.53 19.05 -10.29
C ALA A 11 1.56 20.07 -10.90
N ASP A 12 0.47 19.62 -11.53
CA ASP A 12 -0.55 20.50 -12.12
C ASP A 12 -1.58 21.03 -11.09
N GLY A 13 -1.51 20.56 -9.85
CA GLY A 13 -2.37 21.00 -8.75
C GLY A 13 -3.67 20.24 -8.57
N ARG A 14 -4.03 19.31 -9.49
CA ARG A 14 -5.32 18.59 -9.40
C ARG A 14 -5.49 17.83 -8.10
N THR A 15 -4.42 17.24 -7.56
CA THR A 15 -4.47 16.44 -6.34
C THR A 15 -3.65 16.99 -5.18
N SER A 16 -2.83 18.02 -5.39
CA SER A 16 -1.91 18.54 -4.36
C SER A 16 -2.62 19.05 -3.10
N ASP A 17 -3.83 19.57 -3.26
CA ASP A 17 -4.66 20.11 -2.17
C ASP A 17 -5.80 19.15 -1.76
N ALA A 18 -5.86 17.93 -2.35
CA ALA A 18 -6.84 16.92 -1.97
C ALA A 18 -6.70 16.54 -0.48
N PRO A 19 -7.82 16.28 0.24
CA PRO A 19 -7.78 15.97 1.67
C PRO A 19 -6.79 14.87 2.05
N LEU A 20 -6.71 13.79 1.25
CA LEU A 20 -5.72 12.72 1.49
C LEU A 20 -4.30 13.25 1.40
N ILE A 21 -3.94 13.98 0.36
CA ILE A 21 -2.56 14.46 0.15
C ILE A 21 -2.15 15.47 1.22
N ARG A 22 -3.07 16.35 1.63
CA ARG A 22 -2.86 17.25 2.77
C ARG A 22 -2.61 16.47 4.05
N ALA A 23 -3.47 15.50 4.38
CA ALA A 23 -3.32 14.66 5.56
C ALA A 23 -1.97 13.91 5.55
N LEU A 24 -1.59 13.31 4.41
CA LEU A 24 -0.30 12.59 4.29
C LEU A 24 0.93 13.51 4.40
N ARG A 25 0.76 14.83 4.27
CA ARG A 25 1.80 15.84 4.50
C ARG A 25 1.82 16.38 5.94
N GLY A 26 0.92 15.88 6.79
CA GLY A 26 0.77 16.34 8.16
C GLY A 26 -0.12 17.56 8.33
N ASP A 27 -0.74 18.05 7.24
CA ASP A 27 -1.72 19.12 7.29
C ASP A 27 -3.10 18.54 7.61
N ARG A 28 -3.74 19.01 8.66
CA ARG A 28 -5.10 18.57 9.00
C ARG A 28 -6.11 19.19 8.01
N PRO A 29 -6.75 18.39 7.13
CA PRO A 29 -7.79 18.90 6.25
C PRO A 29 -9.08 19.20 7.04
N GLU A 30 -10.02 19.91 6.42
CA GLU A 30 -11.31 20.27 7.04
C GLU A 30 -12.15 19.03 7.40
N ARG A 31 -12.03 17.97 6.62
CA ARG A 31 -12.65 16.66 6.88
C ARG A 31 -11.59 15.55 6.84
N VAL A 32 -11.80 14.51 7.64
CA VAL A 32 -10.94 13.33 7.64
C VAL A 32 -11.10 12.58 6.30
N PRO A 33 -10.03 12.40 5.50
CA PRO A 33 -10.12 11.66 4.27
C PRO A 33 -10.31 10.17 4.53
N VAL A 34 -11.12 9.52 3.69
CA VAL A 34 -11.51 8.12 3.82
C VAL A 34 -11.16 7.35 2.55
N TRP A 35 -10.52 6.21 2.70
CA TRP A 35 -10.42 5.16 1.69
C TRP A 35 -10.23 3.80 2.37
N PHE A 36 -10.39 2.70 1.65
CA PHE A 36 -10.31 1.37 2.26
C PHE A 36 -9.32 0.48 1.51
N MET A 37 -8.43 -0.18 2.25
CA MET A 37 -7.58 -1.24 1.69
C MET A 37 -8.47 -2.36 1.13
N ARG A 38 -8.18 -2.80 -0.11
CA ARG A 38 -8.99 -3.78 -0.87
C ARG A 38 -10.42 -3.30 -1.20
N GLN A 39 -10.67 -1.98 -1.23
CA GLN A 39 -11.97 -1.43 -1.65
C GLN A 39 -12.36 -1.86 -3.06
N ALA A 40 -11.40 -1.94 -3.99
CA ALA A 40 -11.59 -2.54 -5.32
C ALA A 40 -11.47 -4.06 -5.19
N GLY A 41 -12.56 -4.75 -4.88
CA GLY A 41 -12.46 -6.15 -4.52
C GLY A 41 -13.78 -6.92 -4.47
N ARG A 42 -13.72 -8.12 -3.92
CA ARG A 42 -14.79 -9.14 -3.96
C ARG A 42 -16.10 -8.73 -3.28
N SER A 43 -16.11 -7.73 -2.44
CA SER A 43 -17.35 -7.17 -1.86
C SER A 43 -18.24 -6.51 -2.92
N LEU A 44 -17.66 -5.96 -4.01
CA LEU A 44 -18.39 -5.25 -5.05
C LEU A 44 -19.02 -6.20 -6.09
N PRO A 45 -20.35 -6.12 -6.34
CA PRO A 45 -20.98 -6.93 -7.37
C PRO A 45 -20.45 -6.67 -8.78
N GLU A 46 -20.14 -5.42 -9.14
CA GLU A 46 -19.54 -5.04 -10.41
C GLU A 46 -18.12 -5.60 -10.59
N TYR A 47 -17.35 -5.69 -9.52
CA TYR A 47 -16.05 -6.38 -9.54
C TYR A 47 -16.25 -7.87 -9.83
N ARG A 48 -17.18 -8.53 -9.13
CA ARG A 48 -17.46 -9.96 -9.34
C ARG A 48 -17.90 -10.26 -10.76
N ALA A 49 -18.72 -9.38 -11.37
CA ALA A 49 -19.14 -9.51 -12.76
C ALA A 49 -17.95 -9.49 -13.73
N ILE A 50 -17.03 -8.53 -13.61
CA ILE A 50 -15.82 -8.47 -14.43
C ILE A 50 -14.94 -9.70 -14.21
N ARG A 51 -14.79 -10.15 -12.94
CA ARG A 51 -13.90 -11.25 -12.59
C ARG A 51 -14.41 -12.63 -12.96
N ALA A 52 -15.67 -12.78 -13.36
CA ALA A 52 -16.22 -14.06 -13.80
C ALA A 52 -15.44 -14.63 -15.00
N ASP A 53 -15.02 -13.76 -15.92
CA ASP A 53 -14.40 -14.14 -17.19
C ASP A 53 -12.87 -13.91 -17.24
N HIS A 54 -12.26 -13.40 -16.15
CA HIS A 54 -10.85 -13.03 -16.14
C HIS A 54 -10.10 -13.58 -14.93
N ARG A 55 -8.88 -14.08 -15.12
CA ARG A 55 -7.96 -14.42 -14.01
C ARG A 55 -7.47 -13.13 -13.34
N MET A 56 -7.20 -13.20 -12.02
CA MET A 56 -6.85 -11.98 -11.29
C MET A 56 -5.56 -11.32 -11.81
N LEU A 57 -4.49 -12.08 -11.95
CA LEU A 57 -3.22 -11.52 -12.43
C LEU A 57 -3.30 -11.00 -13.86
N ASP A 58 -4.17 -11.57 -14.70
CA ASP A 58 -4.38 -11.10 -16.07
C ASP A 58 -5.18 -9.79 -16.07
N ALA A 59 -6.18 -9.65 -15.18
CA ALA A 59 -6.90 -8.39 -15.00
C ALA A 59 -6.01 -7.27 -14.46
N CYS A 60 -5.02 -7.59 -13.62
CA CYS A 60 -4.07 -6.60 -13.10
C CYS A 60 -3.14 -5.99 -14.16
N VAL A 61 -2.91 -6.70 -15.26
CA VAL A 61 -2.05 -6.25 -16.37
C VAL A 61 -2.83 -5.89 -17.63
N ASN A 62 -4.17 -5.89 -17.57
CA ASN A 62 -5.03 -5.35 -18.62
C ASN A 62 -5.39 -3.91 -18.25
N PRO A 63 -4.97 -2.90 -19.04
CA PRO A 63 -5.11 -1.49 -18.68
C PRO A 63 -6.57 -1.06 -18.43
N GLU A 64 -7.48 -1.45 -19.30
CA GLU A 64 -8.89 -1.10 -19.22
C GLU A 64 -9.56 -1.73 -18.01
N LEU A 65 -9.31 -3.03 -17.77
CA LEU A 65 -9.88 -3.75 -16.63
C LEU A 65 -9.34 -3.22 -15.30
N ALA A 66 -8.02 -3.03 -15.20
CA ALA A 66 -7.41 -2.51 -13.98
C ALA A 66 -7.91 -1.09 -13.67
N SER A 67 -8.03 -0.23 -14.68
CA SER A 67 -8.59 1.11 -14.55
C SER A 67 -10.06 1.04 -14.11
N GLU A 68 -10.90 0.27 -14.78
CA GLU A 68 -12.32 0.16 -14.44
C GLU A 68 -12.53 -0.33 -13.01
N ILE A 69 -11.83 -1.40 -12.61
CA ILE A 69 -11.93 -1.96 -11.26
C ILE A 69 -11.47 -0.95 -10.21
N THR A 70 -10.39 -0.20 -10.50
CA THR A 70 -9.90 0.85 -9.60
C THR A 70 -10.94 1.95 -9.36
N LEU A 71 -11.72 2.30 -10.36
CA LEU A 71 -12.71 3.38 -10.30
C LEU A 71 -14.04 2.97 -9.64
N GLN A 72 -14.37 1.69 -9.61
CA GLN A 72 -15.65 1.20 -9.06
C GLN A 72 -15.92 1.70 -7.63
N PRO A 73 -15.02 1.53 -6.64
CA PRO A 73 -15.28 1.98 -5.28
C PRO A 73 -15.35 3.52 -5.16
N VAL A 74 -14.60 4.26 -5.97
CA VAL A 74 -14.67 5.73 -5.98
C VAL A 74 -16.07 6.18 -6.38
N ARG A 75 -16.61 5.62 -7.45
CA ARG A 75 -17.96 5.93 -7.94
C ARG A 75 -19.06 5.48 -6.99
N ARG A 76 -18.86 4.33 -6.35
CA ARG A 76 -19.89 3.74 -5.47
C ARG A 76 -19.93 4.41 -4.10
N HIS A 77 -18.77 4.62 -3.48
CA HIS A 77 -18.68 5.02 -2.07
C HIS A 77 -18.34 6.50 -1.88
N GLY A 78 -17.84 7.19 -2.92
CA GLY A 78 -17.38 8.57 -2.78
C GLY A 78 -16.15 8.73 -1.91
N VAL A 79 -15.27 7.72 -1.88
CA VAL A 79 -14.00 7.75 -1.11
C VAL A 79 -13.04 8.84 -1.60
N ASP A 80 -12.17 9.32 -0.72
CA ASP A 80 -11.22 10.41 -0.99
C ASP A 80 -9.94 9.95 -1.70
N ALA A 81 -9.80 8.67 -1.98
CA ALA A 81 -8.73 8.13 -2.83
C ALA A 81 -9.15 6.85 -3.56
N ALA A 82 -8.62 6.70 -4.76
CA ALA A 82 -8.54 5.40 -5.41
C ALA A 82 -7.29 4.66 -4.94
N VAL A 83 -7.34 3.34 -4.79
CA VAL A 83 -6.15 2.48 -4.70
C VAL A 83 -6.04 1.67 -5.97
N PHE A 84 -4.87 1.68 -6.61
CA PHE A 84 -4.66 1.00 -7.87
C PHE A 84 -4.99 -0.49 -7.76
N PHE A 85 -5.78 -1.03 -8.69
CA PHE A 85 -6.09 -2.46 -8.71
C PHE A 85 -4.90 -3.25 -9.24
N SER A 86 -4.22 -3.95 -8.35
CA SER A 86 -3.08 -4.81 -8.63
C SER A 86 -2.94 -5.87 -7.54
N ASP A 87 -1.86 -6.63 -7.58
CA ASP A 87 -1.44 -7.55 -6.51
C ASP A 87 0.05 -7.36 -6.21
N ILE A 88 0.45 -7.67 -4.97
CA ILE A 88 1.85 -7.52 -4.52
C ILE A 88 2.82 -8.42 -5.29
N VAL A 89 2.35 -9.50 -5.92
CA VAL A 89 3.18 -10.41 -6.72
C VAL A 89 3.26 -10.03 -8.20
N VAL A 90 2.49 -9.05 -8.67
CA VAL A 90 2.52 -8.58 -10.07
C VAL A 90 3.92 -8.20 -10.53
N PRO A 91 4.72 -7.41 -9.78
CA PRO A 91 6.08 -7.09 -10.22
C PRO A 91 6.97 -8.33 -10.38
N MET A 92 6.84 -9.32 -9.50
CA MET A 92 7.58 -10.58 -9.62
C MET A 92 7.18 -11.37 -10.87
N ARG A 93 5.86 -11.50 -11.12
CA ARG A 93 5.35 -12.16 -12.34
C ARG A 93 5.84 -11.47 -13.61
N LEU A 94 5.80 -10.15 -13.64
CA LEU A 94 6.27 -9.37 -14.80
C LEU A 94 7.79 -9.49 -15.00
N ALA A 95 8.57 -9.60 -13.93
CA ALA A 95 9.99 -9.91 -14.00
C ALA A 95 10.26 -11.34 -14.50
N GLY A 96 9.27 -12.23 -14.52
CA GLY A 96 9.35 -13.60 -15.03
C GLY A 96 9.31 -14.69 -13.96
N VAL A 97 9.07 -14.34 -12.69
CA VAL A 97 8.89 -15.35 -11.63
C VAL A 97 7.59 -16.10 -11.84
N GLU A 98 7.64 -17.43 -11.81
CA GLU A 98 6.45 -18.28 -11.89
C GLU A 98 5.65 -18.25 -10.59
N VAL A 99 4.59 -17.43 -10.58
CA VAL A 99 3.67 -17.29 -9.47
C VAL A 99 2.23 -17.26 -9.98
N ASP A 100 1.32 -17.89 -9.24
CA ASP A 100 -0.12 -17.86 -9.50
C ASP A 100 -0.90 -17.56 -8.22
N LEU A 101 -2.12 -17.03 -8.38
CA LEU A 101 -3.08 -16.79 -7.30
C LEU A 101 -4.10 -17.92 -7.26
N VAL A 102 -3.93 -18.82 -6.31
CA VAL A 102 -4.84 -19.96 -6.12
C VAL A 102 -6.01 -19.54 -5.23
N ALA A 103 -7.23 -19.79 -5.71
CA ALA A 103 -8.45 -19.44 -4.97
C ALA A 103 -8.46 -20.09 -3.57
N GLY A 104 -8.77 -19.30 -2.54
CA GLY A 104 -8.78 -19.74 -1.13
C GLY A 104 -7.40 -19.93 -0.51
N ARG A 105 -6.32 -19.90 -1.29
CA ARG A 105 -4.95 -20.07 -0.80
C ARG A 105 -4.10 -18.80 -0.92
N GLY A 106 -4.24 -18.02 -2.02
CA GLY A 106 -3.41 -16.85 -2.29
C GLY A 106 -2.21 -17.15 -3.20
N PRO A 107 -1.13 -16.35 -3.16
CA PRO A 107 0.05 -16.54 -3.99
C PRO A 107 0.72 -17.90 -3.76
N VAL A 108 1.07 -18.59 -4.84
CA VAL A 108 1.82 -19.87 -4.82
C VAL A 108 2.94 -19.77 -5.84
N PHE A 109 4.17 -20.03 -5.40
CA PHE A 109 5.37 -19.97 -6.21
C PHE A 109 5.79 -21.39 -6.66
N ALA A 110 6.02 -21.57 -7.95
CA ALA A 110 6.45 -22.86 -8.50
C ALA A 110 7.83 -23.27 -7.97
N HIS A 111 8.72 -22.29 -7.78
CA HIS A 111 10.09 -22.50 -7.35
C HIS A 111 10.40 -21.68 -6.08
N PRO A 112 10.19 -22.24 -4.87
CA PRO A 112 10.56 -21.58 -3.63
C PRO A 112 12.06 -21.27 -3.55
N VAL A 113 12.42 -20.11 -3.01
CA VAL A 113 13.79 -19.63 -2.86
C VAL A 113 14.29 -19.95 -1.45
N ARG A 114 15.31 -20.80 -1.30
CA ARG A 114 15.76 -21.29 0.00
C ARG A 114 17.26 -21.33 0.20
N THR A 115 18.04 -21.11 -0.86
CA THR A 115 19.48 -21.22 -0.85
C THR A 115 20.11 -20.00 -1.53
N ALA A 116 21.40 -19.78 -1.29
CA ALA A 116 22.16 -18.74 -1.98
C ALA A 116 22.13 -18.92 -3.52
N ALA A 117 22.12 -20.18 -3.99
CA ALA A 117 22.02 -20.46 -5.44
C ALA A 117 20.65 -20.03 -6.00
N ASP A 118 19.55 -20.22 -5.25
CA ASP A 118 18.23 -19.76 -5.67
C ASP A 118 18.17 -18.21 -5.73
N VAL A 119 18.76 -17.53 -4.75
CA VAL A 119 18.84 -16.06 -4.73
C VAL A 119 19.69 -15.55 -5.88
N ALA A 120 20.85 -16.16 -6.13
CA ALA A 120 21.71 -15.80 -7.26
C ALA A 120 20.97 -15.95 -8.59
N ARG A 121 20.18 -17.02 -8.77
CA ARG A 121 19.33 -17.20 -9.94
C ARG A 121 18.28 -16.09 -10.05
N CYS A 122 17.56 -15.76 -8.97
CA CYS A 122 16.58 -14.69 -9.00
C CYS A 122 17.20 -13.35 -9.43
N ARG A 123 18.37 -13.01 -8.90
CA ARG A 123 19.10 -11.78 -9.24
C ARG A 123 19.60 -11.77 -10.69
N ALA A 124 19.93 -12.92 -11.26
CA ALA A 124 20.42 -13.04 -12.63
C ALA A 124 19.29 -13.04 -13.68
N GLU A 125 18.17 -13.71 -13.39
CA GLU A 125 17.12 -13.98 -14.38
C GLU A 125 15.94 -13.01 -14.27
N PHE A 126 15.59 -12.56 -13.06
CA PHE A 126 14.40 -11.75 -12.77
C PHE A 126 14.79 -10.34 -12.30
N THR A 127 15.37 -9.59 -13.21
CA THR A 127 16.01 -8.31 -12.90
C THR A 127 15.01 -7.14 -12.86
N ALA A 128 15.39 -6.07 -12.19
CA ALA A 128 14.65 -4.81 -12.18
C ALA A 128 14.52 -4.22 -13.61
N ASP A 129 15.53 -4.38 -14.48
CA ASP A 129 15.47 -3.89 -15.86
C ASP A 129 14.45 -4.69 -16.68
N ARG A 130 14.43 -6.02 -16.55
CA ARG A 130 13.39 -6.85 -17.17
C ARG A 130 11.98 -6.45 -16.71
N LEU A 131 11.83 -6.11 -15.44
CA LEU A 131 10.56 -5.58 -14.94
C LEU A 131 10.22 -4.24 -15.60
N ARG A 132 11.17 -3.28 -15.69
CA ARG A 132 10.94 -1.96 -16.33
C ARG A 132 10.39 -2.10 -17.74
N ASP A 133 10.94 -3.03 -18.51
CA ASP A 133 10.53 -3.30 -19.89
C ASP A 133 9.11 -3.90 -19.98
N ALA A 134 8.63 -4.54 -18.91
CA ALA A 134 7.32 -5.19 -18.86
C ALA A 134 6.20 -4.32 -18.24
N LEU A 135 6.48 -3.07 -17.83
CA LEU A 135 5.53 -2.22 -17.08
C LEU A 135 4.63 -1.34 -17.94
N ASP A 136 4.69 -1.39 -19.26
CA ASP A 136 3.92 -0.47 -20.11
C ASP A 136 2.41 -0.59 -19.90
N GLN A 137 1.88 -1.80 -19.73
CA GLN A 137 0.47 -2.02 -19.45
C GLN A 137 0.05 -1.46 -18.07
N VAL A 138 0.92 -1.57 -17.07
CA VAL A 138 0.69 -0.99 -15.74
C VAL A 138 0.68 0.54 -15.81
N ARG A 139 1.66 1.13 -16.50
CA ARG A 139 1.70 2.59 -16.72
C ARG A 139 0.45 3.08 -17.42
N GLU A 140 0.00 2.37 -18.46
CA GLU A 140 -1.22 2.74 -19.19
C GLU A 140 -2.47 2.60 -18.31
N ALA A 141 -2.61 1.52 -17.53
CA ALA A 141 -3.70 1.36 -16.56
C ALA A 141 -3.77 2.54 -15.57
N VAL A 142 -2.63 2.98 -15.05
CA VAL A 142 -2.55 4.14 -14.15
C VAL A 142 -2.96 5.42 -14.88
N ARG A 143 -2.47 5.69 -16.10
CA ARG A 143 -2.84 6.88 -16.89
C ARG A 143 -4.34 6.93 -17.19
N LEU A 144 -4.93 5.82 -17.64
CA LEU A 144 -6.37 5.70 -17.89
C LEU A 144 -7.20 5.97 -16.63
N THR A 145 -6.72 5.47 -15.48
CA THR A 145 -7.37 5.69 -14.19
C THR A 145 -7.31 7.17 -13.79
N VAL A 146 -6.12 7.76 -13.80
CA VAL A 146 -5.89 9.15 -13.40
C VAL A 146 -6.67 10.14 -14.28
N ALA A 147 -6.76 9.88 -15.59
CA ALA A 147 -7.54 10.70 -16.50
C ALA A 147 -9.05 10.76 -16.14
N ARG A 148 -9.58 9.72 -15.45
CA ARG A 148 -10.99 9.60 -15.06
C ARG A 148 -11.26 10.00 -13.60
N LEU A 149 -10.23 10.12 -12.76
CA LEU A 149 -10.34 10.45 -11.34
C LEU A 149 -10.54 11.96 -11.06
N GLY A 150 -10.19 12.82 -12.00
CA GLY A 150 -10.22 14.27 -11.78
C GLY A 150 -9.30 14.70 -10.62
N GLY A 151 -9.89 15.23 -9.54
CA GLY A 151 -9.16 15.66 -8.34
C GLY A 151 -8.97 14.57 -7.27
N THR A 152 -9.49 13.36 -7.47
CA THR A 152 -9.32 12.26 -6.52
C THR A 152 -7.93 11.64 -6.68
N PRO A 153 -7.07 11.60 -5.63
CA PRO A 153 -5.76 11.00 -5.70
C PRO A 153 -5.80 9.50 -5.97
N LEU A 154 -4.86 9.01 -6.78
CA LEU A 154 -4.57 7.59 -6.90
C LEU A 154 -3.44 7.22 -5.94
N VAL A 155 -3.66 6.21 -5.10
CA VAL A 155 -2.64 5.56 -4.28
C VAL A 155 -2.11 4.35 -5.04
N GLY A 156 -0.83 4.42 -5.45
CA GLY A 156 -0.09 3.25 -5.92
C GLY A 156 0.35 2.37 -4.75
N PHE A 157 0.75 1.13 -5.01
CA PHE A 157 1.28 0.29 -3.94
C PHE A 157 2.22 -0.81 -4.45
N ALA A 158 3.00 -1.37 -3.51
CA ALA A 158 3.76 -2.60 -3.71
C ALA A 158 3.77 -3.43 -2.42
N GLY A 159 4.13 -4.70 -2.56
CA GLY A 159 4.49 -5.54 -1.42
C GLY A 159 5.84 -5.13 -0.84
N ALA A 160 5.95 -5.11 0.49
CA ALA A 160 7.23 -4.87 1.15
C ALA A 160 8.18 -6.07 0.99
N PRO A 161 9.49 -5.83 1.02
CA PRO A 161 10.51 -6.85 0.78
C PRO A 161 10.36 -8.07 1.69
N PHE A 162 10.09 -7.89 2.99
CA PHE A 162 9.90 -9.01 3.91
C PHE A 162 8.72 -9.89 3.52
N THR A 163 7.56 -9.28 3.28
CA THR A 163 6.36 -10.02 2.90
C THR A 163 6.58 -10.82 1.61
N LEU A 164 7.22 -10.23 0.60
CA LEU A 164 7.51 -10.90 -0.68
C LEU A 164 8.55 -12.01 -0.53
N ALA A 165 9.65 -11.75 0.19
CA ALA A 165 10.68 -12.75 0.47
C ALA A 165 10.12 -13.93 1.28
N ALA A 166 9.28 -13.64 2.27
CA ALA A 166 8.64 -14.69 3.06
C ALA A 166 7.71 -15.57 2.20
N TYR A 167 6.91 -15.00 1.29
CA TYR A 167 6.14 -15.79 0.31
C TYR A 167 7.04 -16.68 -0.56
N LEU A 168 8.15 -16.15 -1.06
CA LEU A 168 9.10 -16.90 -1.89
C LEU A 168 9.74 -18.07 -1.13
N VAL A 169 10.22 -17.81 0.10
CA VAL A 169 10.89 -18.82 0.91
C VAL A 169 9.92 -19.93 1.35
N GLU A 170 8.73 -19.54 1.77
CA GLU A 170 7.66 -20.49 2.16
C GLU A 170 7.08 -21.23 0.94
N GLY A 171 7.11 -20.60 -0.26
CA GLY A 171 6.51 -21.11 -1.50
C GLY A 171 5.00 -20.85 -1.57
N GLY A 172 4.46 -20.08 -0.64
CA GLY A 172 3.04 -19.75 -0.54
C GLY A 172 2.69 -19.18 0.84
N PRO A 173 1.39 -19.12 1.19
CA PRO A 173 0.95 -18.64 2.48
C PRO A 173 1.52 -19.48 3.62
N SER A 174 1.92 -18.81 4.69
CA SER A 174 2.42 -19.40 5.91
C SER A 174 1.83 -18.69 7.13
N ARG A 175 1.63 -19.39 8.22
CA ARG A 175 1.11 -18.83 9.47
C ARG A 175 2.22 -18.11 10.24
N ASP A 176 3.37 -18.76 10.38
CA ASP A 176 4.43 -18.34 11.31
C ASP A 176 5.70 -17.88 10.60
N HIS A 177 5.74 -17.98 9.25
CA HIS A 177 6.88 -17.60 8.40
C HIS A 177 8.21 -18.20 8.88
N LEU A 178 8.16 -19.44 9.41
CA LEU A 178 9.28 -20.04 10.14
C LEU A 178 10.50 -20.25 9.26
N ARG A 179 10.31 -20.70 7.99
CA ARG A 179 11.45 -20.90 7.06
C ARG A 179 12.13 -19.58 6.72
N ALA A 180 11.34 -18.54 6.43
CA ALA A 180 11.85 -17.20 6.14
C ALA A 180 12.65 -16.66 7.33
N ARG A 181 12.10 -16.74 8.54
CA ARG A 181 12.76 -16.33 9.77
C ARG A 181 14.00 -17.18 10.08
N THR A 182 13.95 -18.48 9.80
CA THR A 182 15.13 -19.35 9.96
C THR A 182 16.23 -18.92 8.98
N LEU A 183 15.92 -18.69 7.70
CA LEU A 183 16.90 -18.22 6.72
C LEU A 183 17.54 -16.89 7.14
N MET A 184 16.73 -15.95 7.65
CA MET A 184 17.20 -14.66 8.15
C MET A 184 18.30 -14.78 9.22
N HIS A 185 18.19 -15.80 10.11
CA HIS A 185 19.15 -16.01 11.18
C HIS A 185 20.28 -16.99 10.82
N SER A 186 19.99 -18.01 10.01
CA SER A 186 20.97 -19.04 9.68
C SER A 186 21.92 -18.64 8.53
N ASP A 187 21.45 -17.78 7.63
CA ASP A 187 22.24 -17.24 6.51
C ASP A 187 21.84 -15.79 6.22
N PRO A 188 22.26 -14.84 7.09
CA PRO A 188 21.87 -13.43 6.98
C PRO A 188 22.32 -12.77 5.66
N GLU A 189 23.39 -13.26 5.04
CA GLU A 189 23.88 -12.71 3.77
C GLU A 189 22.93 -13.09 2.62
N THR A 190 22.58 -14.37 2.49
CA THR A 190 21.57 -14.83 1.52
C THR A 190 20.22 -14.14 1.74
N TRP A 191 19.82 -13.96 3.00
CA TRP A 191 18.60 -13.22 3.35
C TRP A 191 18.65 -11.76 2.89
N ARG A 192 19.73 -11.05 3.18
CA ARG A 192 19.95 -9.67 2.77
C ARG A 192 19.87 -9.51 1.26
N GLU A 193 20.55 -10.39 0.50
CA GLU A 193 20.53 -10.37 -0.96
C GLU A 193 19.12 -10.62 -1.54
N LEU A 194 18.34 -11.52 -0.93
CA LEU A 194 16.96 -11.77 -1.32
C LEU A 194 16.08 -10.54 -1.08
N LEU A 195 16.24 -9.89 0.07
CA LEU A 195 15.49 -8.68 0.39
C LEU A 195 15.86 -7.50 -0.52
N GLU A 196 17.14 -7.32 -0.85
CA GLU A 196 17.58 -6.27 -1.77
C GLU A 196 16.98 -6.48 -3.17
N TRP A 197 16.98 -7.71 -3.67
CA TRP A 197 16.33 -8.04 -4.93
C TRP A 197 14.82 -7.77 -4.91
N ALA A 198 14.11 -8.18 -3.87
CA ALA A 198 12.69 -7.91 -3.71
C ALA A 198 12.41 -6.40 -3.60
N ALA A 199 13.29 -5.66 -2.91
CA ALA A 199 13.21 -4.21 -2.77
C ALA A 199 13.35 -3.50 -4.13
N ASP A 200 14.26 -3.94 -4.97
CA ASP A 200 14.46 -3.38 -6.31
C ASP A 200 13.23 -3.56 -7.19
N LEU A 201 12.63 -4.75 -7.20
CA LEU A 201 11.39 -5.00 -7.95
C LEU A 201 10.23 -4.13 -7.43
N SER A 202 10.04 -4.08 -6.12
CA SER A 202 8.99 -3.26 -5.50
C SER A 202 9.20 -1.77 -5.75
N GLY A 203 10.45 -1.30 -5.67
CA GLY A 203 10.81 0.08 -5.93
C GLY A 203 10.52 0.50 -7.37
N VAL A 204 10.94 -0.29 -8.35
CA VAL A 204 10.65 -0.06 -9.78
C VAL A 204 9.15 -0.06 -10.06
N PHE A 205 8.41 -0.94 -9.41
CA PHE A 205 6.95 -1.00 -9.56
C PHE A 205 6.24 0.23 -8.98
N LEU A 206 6.70 0.74 -7.83
CA LEU A 206 6.19 1.99 -7.25
C LEU A 206 6.55 3.21 -8.12
N GLU A 207 7.81 3.29 -8.54
CA GLU A 207 8.31 4.36 -9.42
C GLU A 207 7.45 4.49 -10.68
N ALA A 208 7.19 3.37 -11.38
CA ALA A 208 6.36 3.35 -12.57
C ALA A 208 4.93 3.82 -12.34
N GLN A 209 4.32 3.48 -11.21
CA GLN A 209 2.98 3.95 -10.85
C GLN A 209 2.97 5.47 -10.59
N VAL A 210 3.99 5.98 -9.88
CA VAL A 210 4.12 7.42 -9.61
C VAL A 210 4.36 8.19 -10.91
N GLU A 211 5.32 7.77 -11.75
CA GLU A 211 5.59 8.42 -13.03
C GLU A 211 4.38 8.45 -13.95
N ALA A 212 3.50 7.46 -13.86
CA ALA A 212 2.26 7.39 -14.63
C ALA A 212 1.11 8.22 -14.03
N GLY A 213 1.24 8.74 -12.79
CA GLY A 213 0.29 9.69 -12.19
C GLY A 213 -0.22 9.36 -10.78
N ALA A 214 0.27 8.32 -10.11
CA ALA A 214 -0.11 8.06 -8.72
C ALA A 214 0.39 9.19 -7.81
N SER A 215 -0.50 9.73 -6.96
CA SER A 215 -0.23 10.90 -6.11
C SER A 215 0.28 10.54 -4.71
N ALA A 216 0.20 9.29 -4.33
CA ALA A 216 0.77 8.72 -3.11
C ALA A 216 1.08 7.24 -3.35
N VAL A 217 1.88 6.63 -2.48
CA VAL A 217 2.15 5.20 -2.53
C VAL A 217 2.03 4.55 -1.16
N GLN A 218 1.66 3.26 -1.13
CA GLN A 218 1.64 2.46 0.08
C GLN A 218 2.49 1.20 -0.08
N LEU A 219 3.35 0.96 0.93
CA LEU A 219 4.10 -0.28 1.07
C LEU A 219 3.32 -1.21 1.99
N PHE A 220 2.92 -2.38 1.47
CA PHE A 220 2.20 -3.40 2.22
C PHE A 220 3.15 -4.45 2.80
N ASP A 221 3.36 -4.43 4.11
CA ASP A 221 4.18 -5.40 4.85
C ASP A 221 3.32 -6.31 5.74
N SER A 222 2.37 -6.97 5.12
CA SER A 222 1.30 -7.72 5.81
C SER A 222 1.80 -8.76 6.81
N TRP A 223 3.02 -9.23 6.67
CA TRP A 223 3.59 -10.31 7.51
C TRP A 223 4.65 -9.85 8.50
N ALA A 224 5.06 -8.57 8.45
CA ALA A 224 6.10 -8.02 9.35
C ALA A 224 5.76 -8.14 10.84
N GLY A 225 4.47 -8.16 11.20
CA GLY A 225 4.04 -8.37 12.59
C GLY A 225 4.48 -9.69 13.22
N SER A 226 5.01 -10.64 12.44
CA SER A 226 5.62 -11.88 12.95
C SER A 226 7.05 -11.71 13.46
N LEU A 227 7.67 -10.55 13.23
CA LEU A 227 9.05 -10.25 13.59
C LEU A 227 9.14 -9.53 14.95
N SER A 228 10.25 -9.70 15.63
CA SER A 228 10.63 -8.79 16.72
C SER A 228 11.03 -7.42 16.17
N ALA A 229 10.97 -6.37 16.99
CA ALA A 229 11.44 -5.04 16.59
C ALA A 229 12.93 -5.04 16.22
N THR A 230 13.74 -5.84 16.91
CA THR A 230 15.17 -6.00 16.59
C THR A 230 15.36 -6.64 15.24
N ASP A 231 14.68 -7.78 14.95
CA ASP A 231 14.78 -8.45 13.64
C ASP A 231 14.34 -7.54 12.50
N TYR A 232 13.24 -6.82 12.70
CA TYR A 232 12.77 -5.89 11.68
C TYR A 232 13.82 -4.79 11.42
N ARG A 233 14.34 -4.17 12.46
CA ARG A 233 15.32 -3.08 12.38
C ARG A 233 16.60 -3.50 11.67
N GLU A 234 17.14 -4.66 12.05
CA GLU A 234 18.44 -5.14 11.58
C GLU A 234 18.35 -5.80 10.20
N HIS A 235 17.33 -6.60 9.97
CA HIS A 235 17.28 -7.48 8.81
C HIS A 235 16.24 -7.08 7.75
N VAL A 236 15.33 -6.12 8.01
CA VAL A 236 14.24 -5.79 7.07
C VAL A 236 14.18 -4.31 6.73
N ALA A 237 14.29 -3.41 7.71
CA ALA A 237 14.16 -1.97 7.51
C ALA A 237 15.10 -1.40 6.43
N PRO A 238 16.37 -1.86 6.26
CA PRO A 238 17.22 -1.40 5.17
C PRO A 238 16.62 -1.65 3.78
N ALA A 239 16.02 -2.82 3.56
CA ALA A 239 15.38 -3.15 2.29
C ALA A 239 14.07 -2.35 2.07
N SER A 240 13.27 -2.13 3.11
CA SER A 240 12.08 -1.29 3.04
C SER A 240 12.45 0.17 2.68
N ARG A 241 13.54 0.71 3.25
CA ARG A 241 14.09 2.02 2.86
C ARG A 241 14.50 2.05 1.40
N ARG A 242 15.25 1.03 0.94
CA ARG A 242 15.68 0.88 -0.47
C ARG A 242 14.50 0.90 -1.44
N THR A 243 13.40 0.20 -1.11
CA THR A 243 12.17 0.24 -1.91
C THR A 243 11.61 1.66 -2.03
N LEU A 244 11.53 2.37 -0.91
CA LEU A 244 10.96 3.72 -0.86
C LEU A 244 11.89 4.79 -1.45
N ASP A 245 13.20 4.55 -1.51
CA ASP A 245 14.17 5.47 -2.12
C ASP A 245 13.93 5.66 -3.62
N ALA A 246 13.36 4.67 -4.33
CA ALA A 246 12.95 4.80 -5.71
C ALA A 246 11.91 5.92 -5.90
N VAL A 247 10.96 6.04 -4.96
CA VAL A 247 9.93 7.10 -4.97
C VAL A 247 10.44 8.39 -4.34
N ARG A 248 11.25 8.30 -3.27
CA ARG A 248 11.80 9.47 -2.56
C ARG A 248 12.67 10.35 -3.46
N GLY A 249 13.28 9.76 -4.50
CA GLY A 249 14.05 10.47 -5.52
C GLY A 249 13.21 11.32 -6.48
N LEU A 250 11.92 11.03 -6.60
CA LEU A 250 11.00 11.72 -7.50
C LEU A 250 10.58 13.07 -6.91
N ARG A 251 10.62 14.13 -7.73
CA ARG A 251 10.26 15.49 -7.36
C ARG A 251 9.24 16.05 -8.35
N PHE A 252 8.44 16.98 -7.91
CA PHE A 252 7.60 17.74 -8.80
C PHE A 252 7.88 19.25 -8.64
N GLY A 253 7.93 19.96 -9.77
CA GLY A 253 8.18 21.38 -9.83
C GLY A 253 6.91 22.19 -9.54
N HIS A 254 6.36 22.09 -8.34
CA HIS A 254 5.35 23.04 -7.91
C HIS A 254 6.07 24.31 -7.46
N PRO A 255 5.69 25.53 -7.92
CA PRO A 255 6.16 26.73 -7.27
C PRO A 255 5.74 26.63 -5.80
N LEU A 256 6.74 26.54 -4.92
CA LEU A 256 6.53 26.52 -3.48
C LEU A 256 5.63 27.72 -3.13
N ARG A 257 4.38 27.50 -2.75
CA ARG A 257 3.62 28.56 -2.08
C ARG A 257 4.45 28.94 -0.86
N GLU A 258 4.71 30.23 -0.69
CA GLU A 258 5.38 30.76 0.51
C GLU A 258 4.72 30.15 1.73
N GLY A 259 5.48 29.42 2.57
CA GLY A 259 5.00 28.76 3.77
C GLY A 259 4.89 27.24 3.73
N TYR A 260 5.10 26.55 2.57
CA TYR A 260 5.17 25.09 2.53
C TYR A 260 6.56 24.59 2.92
N ALA A 261 6.62 23.71 3.91
CA ALA A 261 7.85 23.03 4.31
C ALA A 261 8.46 22.21 3.14
N ALA A 262 9.75 21.92 3.21
CA ALA A 262 10.51 21.19 2.19
C ALA A 262 9.92 19.84 1.76
N HIS A 263 8.98 19.27 2.54
CA HIS A 263 8.24 18.04 2.23
C HIS A 263 7.18 18.20 1.14
N ALA A 264 6.78 19.41 0.79
CA ALA A 264 5.73 19.67 -0.21
C ALA A 264 6.09 19.22 -1.63
N ALA A 265 7.36 19.01 -1.92
CA ALA A 265 7.85 18.60 -3.24
C ALA A 265 8.07 17.09 -3.39
N THR A 266 7.69 16.27 -2.41
CA THR A 266 7.86 14.81 -2.44
C THR A 266 6.53 14.09 -2.55
N VAL A 267 6.55 12.90 -3.15
CA VAL A 267 5.39 12.01 -3.19
C VAL A 267 5.18 11.42 -1.79
N PRO A 268 3.98 11.54 -1.20
CA PRO A 268 3.69 10.94 0.10
C PRO A 268 3.77 9.41 0.07
N MET A 269 4.32 8.83 1.12
CA MET A 269 4.53 7.39 1.27
C MET A 269 3.90 6.88 2.55
N ILE A 270 3.20 5.77 2.48
CA ILE A 270 2.53 5.10 3.61
C ILE A 270 3.18 3.74 3.82
N HIS A 271 3.43 3.34 5.06
CA HIS A 271 3.84 1.99 5.41
C HIS A 271 2.80 1.33 6.30
N PHE A 272 2.32 0.16 5.89
CA PHE A 272 1.29 -0.58 6.62
C PHE A 272 1.70 -2.03 6.84
N ALA A 273 1.51 -2.51 8.07
CA ALA A 273 1.67 -3.91 8.43
C ALA A 273 0.55 -4.37 9.38
N VAL A 274 0.26 -5.68 9.39
CA VAL A 274 -0.77 -6.28 10.25
C VAL A 274 -0.13 -6.90 11.48
N GLY A 275 -0.75 -6.75 12.66
CA GLY A 275 -0.20 -7.25 13.92
C GLY A 275 1.09 -6.55 14.34
N SER A 276 1.31 -5.35 13.86
CA SER A 276 2.58 -4.63 13.92
C SER A 276 2.61 -3.50 14.97
N GLY A 277 1.69 -3.49 15.91
CA GLY A 277 1.65 -2.45 16.95
C GLY A 277 2.97 -2.30 17.71
N HIS A 278 3.77 -3.35 17.84
CA HIS A 278 5.10 -3.31 18.45
C HIS A 278 6.22 -2.82 17.52
N LEU A 279 5.92 -2.61 16.22
CA LEU A 279 6.87 -2.16 15.19
C LEU A 279 6.61 -0.72 14.72
N LEU A 280 5.74 0.04 15.36
CA LEU A 280 5.32 1.37 14.85
C LEU A 280 6.51 2.30 14.63
N GLU A 281 7.47 2.31 15.55
CA GLU A 281 8.67 3.15 15.47
C GLU A 281 9.59 2.72 14.32
N GLU A 282 9.72 1.41 14.09
CA GLU A 282 10.50 0.85 12.99
C GLU A 282 9.84 1.15 11.63
N LEU A 283 8.50 1.01 11.56
CA LEU A 283 7.74 1.32 10.33
C LEU A 283 7.82 2.81 9.99
N ALA A 284 7.75 3.70 10.98
CA ALA A 284 7.95 5.13 10.78
C ALA A 284 9.41 5.44 10.43
N GLY A 285 10.35 4.74 11.07
CA GLY A 285 11.79 4.93 10.92
C GLY A 285 12.36 4.63 9.53
N VAL A 286 11.59 4.00 8.63
CA VAL A 286 12.00 3.87 7.22
C VAL A 286 11.82 5.18 6.42
N GLY A 287 11.24 6.22 7.04
CA GLY A 287 11.14 7.56 6.45
C GLY A 287 9.89 7.73 5.58
N VAL A 288 8.73 7.33 6.07
CA VAL A 288 7.41 7.51 5.45
C VAL A 288 6.69 8.75 5.96
N SER A 289 5.70 9.21 5.21
CA SER A 289 4.82 10.33 5.57
C SER A 289 3.73 9.90 6.55
N ALA A 290 3.30 8.64 6.46
CA ALA A 290 2.25 8.09 7.30
C ALA A 290 2.51 6.62 7.65
N VAL A 291 2.03 6.22 8.83
CA VAL A 291 2.02 4.82 9.27
C VAL A 291 0.58 4.33 9.30
N GLY A 292 0.34 3.22 8.60
CA GLY A 292 -0.91 2.49 8.71
C GLY A 292 -0.92 1.62 9.96
N VAL A 293 -1.94 1.78 10.78
CA VAL A 293 -2.10 1.10 12.06
C VAL A 293 -3.21 0.06 11.95
N ASP A 294 -2.98 -1.16 12.40
CA ASP A 294 -4.02 -2.17 12.44
C ASP A 294 -4.98 -1.94 13.64
N TRP A 295 -6.11 -2.63 13.63
CA TRP A 295 -7.20 -2.41 14.60
C TRP A 295 -6.85 -2.75 16.07
N ARG A 296 -5.72 -3.45 16.31
CA ARG A 296 -5.32 -3.88 17.66
C ARG A 296 -4.68 -2.78 18.49
N THR A 297 -4.15 -1.75 17.83
CA THR A 297 -3.44 -0.66 18.51
C THR A 297 -4.30 0.60 18.46
N PRO A 298 -4.71 1.17 19.60
CA PRO A 298 -5.43 2.44 19.64
C PRO A 298 -4.63 3.57 18.98
N LEU A 299 -5.29 4.42 18.16
CA LEU A 299 -4.60 5.48 17.41
C LEU A 299 -3.96 6.55 18.30
N ASP A 300 -4.57 6.87 19.44
CA ASP A 300 -3.99 7.81 20.42
C ASP A 300 -2.72 7.25 21.09
N GLU A 301 -2.64 5.93 21.31
CA GLU A 301 -1.42 5.27 21.74
C GLU A 301 -0.35 5.30 20.65
N ALA A 302 -0.72 4.96 19.42
CA ALA A 302 0.19 5.02 18.27
C ALA A 302 0.76 6.43 18.07
N SER A 303 -0.08 7.48 18.14
CA SER A 303 0.35 8.87 18.04
C SER A 303 1.36 9.23 19.13
N ARG A 304 1.04 8.94 20.38
CA ARG A 304 1.93 9.20 21.52
C ARG A 304 3.29 8.50 21.36
N ARG A 305 3.31 7.26 20.89
CA ARG A 305 4.56 6.50 20.67
C ARG A 305 5.40 7.10 19.54
N LEU A 306 4.76 7.61 18.49
CA LEU A 306 5.44 8.24 17.36
C LEU A 306 5.72 9.75 17.58
N GLY A 307 5.48 10.26 18.79
CA GLY A 307 5.83 11.62 19.19
C GLY A 307 5.04 12.70 18.45
N ASP A 308 3.82 12.39 18.02
CA ASP A 308 2.91 13.29 17.28
C ASP A 308 3.54 13.91 16.02
N THR A 309 4.44 13.17 15.34
CA THR A 309 5.21 13.67 14.18
C THR A 309 4.80 13.02 12.86
N VAL A 310 4.01 11.94 12.90
CA VAL A 310 3.66 11.12 11.74
C VAL A 310 2.14 11.06 11.59
N THR A 311 1.65 11.23 10.37
CA THR A 311 0.25 10.99 10.06
C THR A 311 -0.11 9.52 10.31
N LEU A 312 -1.26 9.27 10.92
CA LEU A 312 -1.78 7.93 11.13
C LEU A 312 -2.86 7.58 10.11
N GLN A 313 -2.81 6.35 9.59
CA GLN A 313 -3.85 5.79 8.76
C GLN A 313 -4.48 4.58 9.44
N GLY A 314 -5.79 4.53 9.45
CA GLY A 314 -6.55 3.40 10.01
C GLY A 314 -7.67 3.92 10.92
N ASN A 315 -8.20 3.14 11.84
CA ASN A 315 -7.93 1.69 12.01
C ASN A 315 -9.20 0.97 12.46
N LEU A 316 -10.33 1.24 11.73
CA LEU A 316 -11.57 0.53 12.01
C LEU A 316 -11.32 -0.99 12.00
N ASP A 317 -11.80 -1.69 13.03
CA ASP A 317 -11.78 -3.14 13.05
C ASP A 317 -12.76 -3.68 12.00
N PRO A 318 -12.29 -4.49 11.03
CA PRO A 318 -13.16 -5.09 10.01
C PRO A 318 -14.32 -5.93 10.59
N ALA A 319 -14.22 -6.40 11.81
CA ALA A 319 -15.29 -7.14 12.47
C ALA A 319 -16.57 -6.30 12.65
N TYR A 320 -16.44 -4.98 12.81
CA TYR A 320 -17.59 -4.09 12.93
C TYR A 320 -18.38 -3.88 11.62
N LEU A 321 -17.83 -4.27 10.48
CA LEU A 321 -18.56 -4.20 9.20
C LEU A 321 -19.77 -5.16 9.16
N GLY A 322 -19.79 -6.18 10.02
CA GLY A 322 -20.92 -7.09 10.20
C GLY A 322 -21.70 -6.85 11.50
N ALA A 323 -21.36 -5.80 12.26
CA ALA A 323 -22.03 -5.46 13.53
C ALA A 323 -23.31 -4.66 13.28
N PRO A 324 -24.22 -4.54 14.29
CA PRO A 324 -25.33 -3.60 14.24
C PRO A 324 -24.86 -2.16 13.93
N PRO A 325 -25.66 -1.37 13.18
CA PRO A 325 -25.27 -0.02 12.76
C PRO A 325 -24.82 0.88 13.90
N GLU A 326 -25.49 0.82 15.04
CA GLU A 326 -25.18 1.66 16.21
C GLU A 326 -23.79 1.35 16.76
N GLN A 327 -23.40 0.07 16.82
CA GLN A 327 -22.08 -0.36 17.28
C GLN A 327 -20.99 0.06 16.29
N LEU A 328 -21.24 -0.02 14.99
CA LEU A 328 -20.32 0.47 13.97
C LEU A 328 -20.12 1.98 14.10
N GLU A 329 -21.20 2.74 14.30
CA GLU A 329 -21.15 4.20 14.45
C GLU A 329 -20.38 4.60 15.72
N GLU A 330 -20.63 3.97 16.85
CA GLU A 330 -19.87 4.19 18.09
C GLU A 330 -18.37 3.88 17.91
N HIS A 331 -18.05 2.78 17.24
CA HIS A 331 -16.66 2.42 16.95
C HIS A 331 -15.99 3.42 16.02
N LEU A 332 -16.69 3.86 14.96
CA LEU A 332 -16.21 4.89 14.06
C LEU A 332 -15.90 6.20 14.81
N GLU A 333 -16.80 6.62 15.71
CA GLU A 333 -16.61 7.79 16.55
C GLU A 333 -15.37 7.70 17.44
N ASP A 334 -15.17 6.54 18.07
CA ASP A 334 -13.99 6.30 18.90
C ASP A 334 -12.70 6.38 18.07
N VAL A 335 -12.68 5.76 16.88
CA VAL A 335 -11.52 5.80 15.97
C VAL A 335 -11.21 7.22 15.51
N LEU A 336 -12.22 7.99 15.09
CA LEU A 336 -12.04 9.39 14.67
C LEU A 336 -11.53 10.27 15.82
N ARG A 337 -12.11 10.10 17.02
CA ARG A 337 -11.69 10.81 18.23
C ARG A 337 -10.24 10.50 18.61
N ARG A 338 -9.82 9.22 18.56
CA ARG A 338 -8.43 8.82 18.83
C ARG A 338 -7.49 9.31 17.74
N GLY A 339 -7.88 9.18 16.47
CA GLY A 339 -7.09 9.64 15.33
C GLY A 339 -6.84 11.14 15.32
N SER A 340 -7.74 11.95 15.93
CA SER A 340 -7.56 13.39 16.05
C SER A 340 -6.38 13.82 16.94
N ARG A 341 -5.74 12.89 17.66
CA ARG A 341 -4.52 13.16 18.43
C ARG A 341 -3.27 13.24 17.55
N ALA A 342 -3.25 12.54 16.41
CA ALA A 342 -2.15 12.62 15.46
C ALA A 342 -2.11 13.99 14.74
N PRO A 343 -0.98 14.38 14.13
CA PRO A 343 -0.90 15.58 13.30
C PRO A 343 -1.98 15.64 12.24
N ALA A 344 -2.21 14.50 11.57
CA ALA A 344 -3.34 14.27 10.68
C ALA A 344 -3.78 12.80 10.75
N HIS A 345 -5.01 12.53 10.31
CA HIS A 345 -5.59 11.18 10.29
C HIS A 345 -6.20 10.89 8.93
N VAL A 346 -5.95 9.69 8.43
CA VAL A 346 -6.60 9.09 7.25
C VAL A 346 -7.44 7.92 7.73
N LEU A 347 -8.75 8.01 7.64
CA LEU A 347 -9.63 6.91 8.02
C LEU A 347 -9.50 5.74 7.02
N ASN A 348 -9.27 4.57 7.55
CA ASN A 348 -9.20 3.31 6.83
C ASN A 348 -9.64 2.18 7.76
N LEU A 349 -9.79 0.97 7.22
CA LEU A 349 -9.86 -0.22 8.08
C LEU A 349 -8.46 -0.55 8.62
N GLY A 350 -8.41 -1.25 9.73
CA GLY A 350 -7.17 -1.83 10.26
C GLY A 350 -6.68 -3.06 9.46
N HIS A 351 -7.39 -3.44 8.38
CA HIS A 351 -7.06 -4.47 7.40
C HIS A 351 -7.81 -4.19 6.08
N GLY A 352 -7.69 -5.08 5.10
CA GLY A 352 -8.48 -4.97 3.86
C GLY A 352 -9.96 -5.34 4.07
N VAL A 353 -10.82 -4.80 3.22
CA VAL A 353 -12.26 -5.12 3.20
C VAL A 353 -12.47 -6.63 3.04
N PRO A 354 -13.24 -7.28 3.95
CA PRO A 354 -13.62 -8.68 3.80
C PRO A 354 -14.49 -8.90 2.56
N PRO A 355 -14.37 -10.06 1.90
CA PRO A 355 -15.14 -10.34 0.68
C PRO A 355 -16.66 -10.35 0.85
N GLU A 356 -17.13 -10.66 2.04
CA GLU A 356 -18.54 -10.79 2.39
C GLU A 356 -19.20 -9.47 2.81
N THR A 357 -18.41 -8.38 2.90
CA THR A 357 -18.91 -7.07 3.34
C THR A 357 -19.99 -6.56 2.40
N ASP A 358 -21.14 -6.14 2.96
CA ASP A 358 -22.12 -5.37 2.21
C ASP A 358 -21.53 -4.03 1.78
N PRO A 359 -21.48 -3.71 0.48
CA PRO A 359 -20.95 -2.43 0.01
C PRO A 359 -21.65 -1.21 0.62
N ALA A 360 -22.93 -1.32 1.00
CA ALA A 360 -23.68 -0.23 1.62
C ALA A 360 -23.06 0.22 2.96
N VAL A 361 -22.46 -0.72 3.71
CA VAL A 361 -21.78 -0.41 4.97
C VAL A 361 -20.59 0.52 4.75
N LEU A 362 -19.80 0.26 3.71
CA LEU A 362 -18.65 1.13 3.37
C LEU A 362 -19.11 2.52 2.94
N THR A 363 -20.18 2.60 2.14
CA THR A 363 -20.80 3.88 1.77
C THR A 363 -21.24 4.65 3.02
N ARG A 364 -21.93 3.98 3.96
CA ARG A 364 -22.36 4.58 5.22
C ARG A 364 -21.19 5.12 6.06
N ILE A 365 -20.07 4.39 6.14
CA ILE A 365 -18.87 4.86 6.85
C ILE A 365 -18.35 6.17 6.22
N VAL A 366 -18.28 6.23 4.88
CA VAL A 366 -17.83 7.44 4.18
C VAL A 366 -18.77 8.62 4.47
N GLU A 367 -20.08 8.41 4.35
CA GLU A 367 -21.09 9.45 4.64
C GLU A 367 -20.97 9.99 6.07
N LEU A 368 -20.84 9.09 7.06
CA LEU A 368 -20.71 9.46 8.47
C LEU A 368 -19.39 10.22 8.74
N ALA A 369 -18.30 9.79 8.15
CA ALA A 369 -17.01 10.46 8.31
C ALA A 369 -16.98 11.84 7.65
N HIS A 370 -17.65 12.00 6.50
CA HIS A 370 -17.74 13.30 5.80
C HIS A 370 -18.73 14.28 6.43
N ALA A 371 -19.67 13.82 7.25
CA ALA A 371 -20.62 14.66 7.96
C ALA A 371 -20.03 15.33 9.22
N ARG A 372 -18.79 15.01 9.58
CA ARG A 372 -18.07 15.51 10.78
C ARG A 372 -16.93 16.42 10.40
#